data_31e0a2794b0172e6b41d1c47c2685881
#
_entry.id   31e0a2794b0172e6b41d1c47c2685881
#
_cell.length_a   1.000
_cell.length_b   1.000
_cell.length_c   1.000
_cell.angle_alpha   90.00
_cell.angle_beta   90.00
_cell.angle_gamma   90.00
#
_symmetry.space_group_name_H-M   'P 1'
#
loop_
_entity.id
_entity.type
_entity.pdbx_description
1 polymer ?
#
loop_
_entity_poly.entity_id
_entity_poly.type
_entity_poly.pdbx_seq_one_letter_code
_entity_poly.pdbx_strand_id
1 'polypeptide(L)' 'MKDGKYYSKKYKRYAWVYHITFDDGSDMPLDCHKCGKYCKHPISFVWEDDEQSLENTYGPECINRFKFERVED' A
#
# COMPACT_ATOMS: atom_id res chain seq x y z
N MET A 1 -5.17 -7.56 2.89
CA MET A 1 -5.00 -7.10 1.50
C MET A 1 -3.81 -7.83 0.90
N LYS A 2 -3.99 -8.46 -0.24
CA LYS A 2 -2.91 -9.19 -0.91
C LYS A 2 -2.11 -8.26 -1.82
N ASP A 3 -0.83 -8.58 -2.03
CA ASP A 3 -0.01 -7.85 -2.99
C ASP A 3 -0.57 -7.99 -4.41
N GLY A 4 -0.45 -6.95 -5.20
CA GLY A 4 -0.88 -6.98 -6.59
C GLY A 4 -1.35 -5.63 -7.10
N LYS A 5 -2.00 -5.67 -8.26
CA LYS A 5 -2.52 -4.48 -8.91
C LYS A 5 -3.92 -4.15 -8.41
N TYR A 6 -4.13 -2.89 -8.09
CA TYR A 6 -5.42 -2.37 -7.60
C TYR A 6 -5.80 -1.09 -8.33
N TYR A 7 -7.10 -0.83 -8.36
CA TYR A 7 -7.65 0.43 -8.88
C TYR A 7 -8.20 1.26 -7.73
N SER A 8 -7.75 2.51 -7.61
CA SER A 8 -8.29 3.45 -6.62
C SER A 8 -9.51 4.16 -7.18
N LYS A 9 -10.68 3.89 -6.62
CA LYS A 9 -11.91 4.60 -7.00
C LYS A 9 -11.87 6.06 -6.61
N LYS A 10 -11.16 6.39 -5.52
CA LYS A 10 -11.06 7.76 -5.03
C LYS A 10 -10.21 8.63 -5.96
N TYR A 11 -9.07 8.13 -6.42
CA TYR A 11 -8.14 8.88 -7.26
C TYR A 11 -8.24 8.53 -8.74
N LYS A 12 -9.02 7.50 -9.09
CA LYS A 12 -9.22 7.02 -10.46
C LYS A 12 -7.90 6.68 -11.15
N ARG A 13 -7.04 5.96 -10.41
CA ARG A 13 -5.70 5.55 -10.86
C ARG A 13 -5.44 4.11 -10.46
N TYR A 14 -4.57 3.46 -11.21
CA TYR A 14 -4.08 2.12 -10.87
C TYR A 14 -2.82 2.21 -10.02
N ALA A 15 -2.66 1.26 -9.10
CA ALA A 15 -1.49 1.19 -8.22
C ALA A 15 -1.05 -0.25 -8.03
N TRP A 16 0.22 -0.43 -7.75
CA TRP A 16 0.79 -1.69 -7.30
C TRP A 16 0.92 -1.64 -5.79
N VAL A 17 0.21 -2.52 -5.10
CA VAL A 17 0.17 -2.58 -3.64
C VAL A 17 1.01 -3.75 -3.16
N TYR A 18 1.80 -3.55 -2.12
CA TYR A 18 2.67 -4.60 -1.58
C TYR A 18 2.88 -4.40 -0.08
N HIS A 19 3.23 -5.50 0.61
CA HIS A 19 3.61 -5.47 2.01
C HIS A 19 5.10 -5.16 2.14
N ILE A 20 5.46 -4.36 3.14
CA ILE A 20 6.86 -4.02 3.40
C ILE A 20 7.46 -5.15 4.23
N THR A 21 8.55 -5.74 3.72
CA THR A 21 9.20 -6.88 4.36
C THR A 21 10.71 -6.69 4.45
N PHE A 22 11.32 -7.45 5.38
CA PHE A 22 12.77 -7.62 5.40
C PHE A 22 13.22 -8.52 4.24
N ASP A 23 14.54 -8.60 4.03
CA ASP A 23 15.12 -9.43 2.96
C ASP A 23 14.75 -10.92 3.07
N ASP A 24 14.48 -11.39 4.30
CA ASP A 24 14.07 -12.77 4.55
C ASP A 24 12.58 -13.02 4.32
N GLY A 25 11.83 -12.01 3.92
CA GLY A 25 10.40 -12.10 3.66
C GLY A 25 9.50 -11.89 4.87
N SER A 26 10.07 -11.69 6.07
CA SER A 26 9.25 -11.37 7.25
C SER A 26 8.77 -9.93 7.23
N ASP A 27 7.60 -9.67 7.81
CA ASP A 27 7.04 -8.31 7.87
C ASP A 27 7.94 -7.37 8.66
N MET A 28 8.14 -6.16 8.13
CA MET A 28 8.90 -5.10 8.77
C MET A 28 7.93 -4.13 9.46
N PRO A 29 7.78 -4.18 10.81
CA PRO A 29 6.85 -3.28 11.49
C PRO A 29 7.30 -1.83 11.36
N LEU A 30 6.37 -0.96 10.96
CA LEU A 30 6.63 0.47 10.77
C LEU A 30 5.41 1.27 11.19
N ASP A 31 5.61 2.55 11.48
CA ASP A 31 4.50 3.44 11.78
C ASP A 31 3.80 3.90 10.50
N CYS A 32 2.48 4.01 10.56
CA CYS A 32 1.71 4.52 9.43
C CYS A 32 2.08 5.97 9.14
N HIS A 33 2.42 6.27 7.90
CA HIS A 33 2.77 7.63 7.48
C HIS A 33 1.63 8.63 7.70
N LYS A 34 0.39 8.18 7.56
CA LYS A 34 -0.77 9.07 7.62
C LYS A 34 -1.32 9.30 9.03
N CYS A 35 -1.41 8.26 9.85
CA CYS A 35 -1.99 8.37 11.19
C CYS A 35 -0.99 8.16 12.33
N GLY A 36 0.24 7.76 12.02
CA GLY A 36 1.29 7.54 13.01
C GLY A 36 1.16 6.29 13.86
N LYS A 37 0.13 5.47 13.64
CA LYS A 37 -0.07 4.24 14.41
C LYS A 37 0.91 3.16 14.00
N TYR A 38 1.36 2.38 14.97
CA TYR A 38 2.21 1.22 14.74
C TYR A 38 1.49 0.15 13.93
N CYS A 39 2.16 -0.36 12.89
CA CYS A 39 1.62 -1.39 12.02
C CYS A 39 2.53 -2.62 12.04
N LYS A 40 1.97 -3.78 12.38
CA LYS A 40 2.71 -5.05 12.35
C LYS A 40 2.93 -5.55 10.91
N HIS A 41 2.00 -5.23 10.01
CA HIS A 41 2.01 -5.68 8.63
C HIS A 41 1.80 -4.46 7.72
N PRO A 42 2.80 -3.56 7.63
CA PRO A 42 2.64 -2.32 6.88
C PRO A 42 2.52 -2.58 5.40
N ILE A 43 1.74 -1.72 4.74
CA ILE A 43 1.45 -1.82 3.31
C ILE A 43 1.95 -0.53 2.65
N SER A 44 2.48 -0.67 1.44
CA SER A 44 2.84 0.47 0.61
C SER A 44 2.25 0.29 -0.79
N PHE A 45 2.31 1.32 -1.58
CA PHE A 45 1.90 1.23 -2.98
C PHE A 45 2.64 2.27 -3.82
N VAL A 46 2.71 2.00 -5.12
CA VAL A 46 3.21 2.95 -6.11
C VAL A 46 2.15 3.10 -7.20
N TRP A 47 1.91 4.34 -7.63
CA TRP A 47 1.01 4.58 -8.75
C TRP A 47 1.61 4.05 -10.03
N GLU A 48 0.82 3.36 -10.84
CA GLU A 48 1.29 2.77 -12.10
C GLU A 48 1.81 3.84 -13.07
N ASP A 49 1.18 5.00 -13.08
CA ASP A 49 1.51 6.10 -13.99
C ASP A 49 2.53 7.11 -13.44
N ASP A 50 3.07 6.84 -12.25
CA ASP A 50 4.03 7.73 -11.58
C ASP A 50 5.18 6.92 -11.01
N GLU A 51 6.23 6.70 -11.80
CA GLU A 51 7.40 5.93 -11.41
C GLU A 51 8.23 6.61 -10.32
N GLN A 52 8.02 7.90 -10.10
CA GLN A 52 8.75 8.68 -9.10
C GLN A 52 7.94 8.94 -7.83
N SER A 53 6.78 8.30 -7.70
CA SER A 53 5.96 8.47 -6.50
C SER A 53 6.74 8.00 -5.27
N LEU A 54 6.63 8.76 -4.19
CA LEU A 54 7.27 8.41 -2.92
C LEU A 54 6.56 7.21 -2.30
N GLU A 55 7.35 6.23 -1.86
CA GLU A 55 6.80 5.09 -1.13
C GLU A 55 6.55 5.50 0.32
N ASN A 56 5.28 5.40 0.73
CA ASN A 56 4.87 5.67 2.09
C ASN A 56 4.30 4.41 2.72
N THR A 57 4.41 4.32 4.04
CA THR A 57 3.88 3.20 4.81
C THR A 57 2.45 3.49 5.26
N TYR A 58 1.56 2.53 5.10
CA TYR A 58 0.16 2.66 5.52
C TYR A 58 -0.29 1.45 6.34
N GLY A 59 -1.12 1.70 7.35
CA GLY A 59 -1.84 0.64 8.05
C GLY A 59 -3.10 0.23 7.29
N PRO A 60 -3.75 -0.87 7.70
CA PRO A 60 -4.95 -1.37 7.00
C PRO A 60 -6.11 -0.38 6.97
N GLU A 61 -6.28 0.43 8.00
CA GLU A 61 -7.35 1.43 8.01
C GLU A 61 -7.07 2.59 7.06
N CYS A 62 -5.83 3.07 7.02
CA CYS A 62 -5.45 4.19 6.17
C CYS A 62 -5.41 3.79 4.69
N ILE A 63 -4.98 2.57 4.39
CA ILE A 63 -4.96 2.10 3.00
C ILE A 63 -6.39 1.98 2.44
N ASN A 64 -7.37 1.63 3.27
CA ASN A 64 -8.77 1.54 2.85
C ASN A 64 -9.35 2.89 2.42
N ARG A 65 -8.79 3.99 2.86
CA ARG A 65 -9.25 5.33 2.47
C ARG A 65 -8.98 5.66 1.00
N PHE A 66 -8.08 4.92 0.36
CA PHE A 66 -7.81 5.07 -1.06
C PHE A 66 -8.85 4.38 -1.94
N LYS A 67 -9.75 3.59 -1.34
CA LYS A 67 -10.80 2.86 -2.06
C LYS A 67 -10.24 1.95 -3.15
N PHE A 68 -9.21 1.19 -2.79
CA PHE A 68 -8.60 0.24 -3.71
C PHE A 68 -9.49 -0.98 -3.93
N GLU A 69 -9.65 -1.37 -5.19
CA GLU A 69 -10.27 -2.63 -5.59
C GLU A 69 -9.26 -3.46 -6.36
N ARG A 70 -9.20 -4.76 -6.04
CA ARG A 70 -8.28 -5.65 -6.72
C ARG A 70 -8.64 -5.77 -8.21
N VAL A 71 -7.61 -5.62 -9.04
CA VAL A 71 -7.77 -5.83 -10.49
C VAL A 71 -7.52 -7.30 -10.75
N GLU A 72 -8.50 -8.00 -11.29
CA GLU A 72 -8.38 -9.39 -11.70
C GLU A 72 -7.99 -9.45 -13.18
N ASP A 73 -7.02 -10.29 -13.47
CA ASP A 73 -6.56 -10.51 -14.83
C ASP A 73 -7.53 -11.42 -15.60
#